data_22cddec40a51151b6add643b63d3735b
#
_entry.id   22cddec40a51151b6add643b63d3735b
#
_cell.length_a   1.000
_cell.length_b   1.000
_cell.length_c   1.000
_cell.angle_alpha   90.00
_cell.angle_beta   90.00
_cell.angle_gamma   90.00
#
_symmetry.space_group_name_H-M   'P 1'
#
loop_
_entity.id
_entity.type
_entity.pdbx_description
1 polymer ?
#
loop_
_entity_poly.entity_id
_entity_poly.type
_entity_poly.pdbx_seq_one_letter_code
_entity_poly.pdbx_strand_id
1 'polypeptide(L)'
;MAQQQQNITVSAPGFQGLNTEDSPLQQDPGFAVVADNAVVDKFGRIGSRKPWTEFTTAVNVTYSAAVGVADTQIKTHRLGNGDINGVTYVLATVGVYQYNASGSLLQDDYFICKLTTSSGPVYELDEISYPTLINDSALADAKIVSFNDKLYIFSAGNECLEYDGSTIVKLFTGTNDVDYIKPQDDTGTIAATINGDVAAAAYGRLWVSGVNGDYQTIYYSDLLIATQWYDGRAVPADAQNTGGILNINEYWPRGTDRIVGIVAHNNALFIMGRQSILVYNNAASGDPAGTDGIVLADTISGIGCVNRDAIANIGSDVLFVDDSGVRSIGRTIQEKSAPLNDLTSNVRRDITDIIALTADKTTISLSYWPDENLTVVNFSNDLQAFAIEMRAPSVTGGNKVTRWTNTVWERAMYYEIDGEARVLLASSASGYGMLLYEDGLNYNNEPFEFKYESNSFTFGQPANYKFVKQIDFTVVSTLTDAQAYAGWGYSGRLDYTKALTITAQAPALYNVAYFNQDDEYGPGLTTIRRYRVNAKGSGESVIIGFRTEVNGNTCSLQEINVQTLIGRII
;
A
#
# COMPACT_ATOMS: atom_id res chain seq x y z
N MET A 1 -47.92 0.34 29.92
CA MET A 1 -47.52 0.05 28.52
C MET A 1 -46.41 -0.95 28.60
N ALA A 2 -46.47 -2.01 27.80
CA ALA A 2 -45.39 -2.99 27.73
C ALA A 2 -44.13 -2.34 27.15
N GLN A 3 -42.96 -2.64 27.68
CA GLN A 3 -41.70 -2.26 27.11
C GLN A 3 -41.57 -2.98 25.76
N GLN A 4 -41.25 -2.23 24.70
CA GLN A 4 -41.09 -2.81 23.37
C GLN A 4 -39.65 -3.37 23.24
N GLN A 5 -39.56 -4.66 22.96
CA GLN A 5 -38.29 -5.27 22.60
C GLN A 5 -37.97 -4.96 21.14
N GLN A 6 -36.74 -4.52 20.88
CA GLN A 6 -36.20 -4.29 19.56
C GLN A 6 -34.84 -4.95 19.43
N ASN A 7 -34.54 -5.39 18.21
CA ASN A 7 -33.26 -6.00 17.86
C ASN A 7 -32.64 -5.24 16.71
N ILE A 8 -31.33 -5.07 16.75
CA ILE A 8 -30.51 -4.69 15.60
C ILE A 8 -29.57 -5.85 15.32
N THR A 9 -29.51 -6.27 14.06
CA THR A 9 -28.58 -7.29 13.61
C THR A 9 -27.73 -6.70 12.49
N VAL A 10 -26.42 -6.75 12.65
CA VAL A 10 -25.44 -6.50 11.60
C VAL A 10 -24.80 -7.83 11.25
N SER A 11 -25.05 -8.32 10.05
CA SER A 11 -24.53 -9.61 9.58
C SER A 11 -23.84 -9.45 8.23
N ALA A 12 -22.80 -10.23 7.99
CA ALA A 12 -22.16 -10.25 6.68
C ALA A 12 -23.17 -10.55 5.56
N PRO A 13 -23.14 -9.83 4.42
CA PRO A 13 -22.12 -8.83 4.01
C PRO A 13 -22.41 -7.37 4.44
N GLY A 14 -23.18 -7.14 5.48
CA GLY A 14 -23.64 -5.81 5.92
C GLY A 14 -22.57 -4.93 6.58
N PHE A 15 -21.37 -5.44 6.87
CA PHE A 15 -20.29 -4.60 7.39
C PHE A 15 -19.76 -3.67 6.31
N GLN A 16 -19.69 -2.36 6.64
CA GLN A 16 -19.35 -1.27 5.71
C GLN A 16 -17.95 -0.66 5.95
N GLY A 17 -17.23 -1.13 6.98
CA GLY A 17 -15.94 -0.57 7.37
C GLY A 17 -16.06 0.70 8.20
N LEU A 18 -15.00 1.47 8.22
CA LEU A 18 -14.85 2.71 8.99
C LEU A 18 -15.61 3.87 8.34
N ASN A 19 -16.28 4.68 9.15
CA ASN A 19 -16.80 5.98 8.72
C ASN A 19 -16.56 6.99 9.86
N THR A 20 -15.68 7.94 9.60
CA THR A 20 -15.31 9.01 10.53
C THR A 20 -15.80 10.39 10.08
N GLU A 21 -16.44 10.47 8.90
CA GLU A 21 -16.97 11.72 8.35
C GLU A 21 -18.36 12.05 8.89
N ASP A 22 -19.23 11.05 8.95
CA ASP A 22 -20.60 11.24 9.38
C ASP A 22 -20.76 11.10 10.90
N SER A 23 -21.78 11.76 11.45
CA SER A 23 -22.12 11.59 12.86
C SER A 23 -22.45 10.14 13.19
N PRO A 24 -21.83 9.53 14.22
CA PRO A 24 -22.11 8.15 14.61
C PRO A 24 -23.58 7.83 14.90
N LEU A 25 -24.40 8.84 15.16
CA LEU A 25 -25.84 8.69 15.39
C LEU A 25 -26.68 8.60 14.10
N GLN A 26 -26.10 8.99 12.96
CA GLN A 26 -26.81 9.05 11.66
C GLN A 26 -26.31 7.99 10.68
N GLN A 27 -25.22 7.32 10.98
CA GLN A 27 -24.67 6.26 10.16
C GLN A 27 -25.54 5.01 10.14
N ASP A 28 -25.51 4.29 9.01
CA ASP A 28 -26.13 2.96 8.92
C ASP A 28 -25.47 1.95 9.89
N PRO A 29 -26.21 0.98 10.43
CA PRO A 29 -25.70 0.06 11.45
C PRO A 29 -24.46 -0.76 11.06
N GLY A 30 -24.15 -0.88 9.78
CA GLY A 30 -22.97 -1.62 9.28
C GLY A 30 -21.66 -0.87 9.38
N PHE A 31 -21.68 0.46 9.61
CA PHE A 31 -20.47 1.24 9.78
C PHE A 31 -19.86 1.09 11.18
N ALA A 32 -18.55 1.27 11.23
CA ALA A 32 -17.77 1.31 12.46
C ALA A 32 -17.21 2.72 12.68
N VAL A 33 -17.09 3.12 13.93
CA VAL A 33 -16.30 4.31 14.33
C VAL A 33 -14.84 3.96 14.62
N VAL A 34 -14.56 2.69 14.91
CA VAL A 34 -13.21 2.12 15.00
C VAL A 34 -13.21 0.76 14.29
N ALA A 35 -12.25 0.59 13.39
CA ALA A 35 -11.99 -0.66 12.69
C ALA A 35 -10.46 -0.79 12.50
N ASP A 36 -9.76 -1.06 13.62
CA ASP A 36 -8.31 -1.10 13.66
C ASP A 36 -7.78 -2.51 13.43
N ASN A 37 -6.75 -2.62 12.60
CA ASN A 37 -6.15 -3.88 12.15
C ASN A 37 -7.20 -4.84 11.60
N ALA A 38 -8.19 -4.28 10.91
CA ALA A 38 -9.34 -4.96 10.36
C ALA A 38 -9.26 -5.09 8.84
N VAL A 39 -9.98 -6.06 8.29
CA VAL A 39 -10.22 -6.25 6.86
C VAL A 39 -11.66 -6.71 6.66
N VAL A 40 -12.30 -6.23 5.59
CA VAL A 40 -13.58 -6.80 5.14
C VAL A 40 -13.26 -7.90 4.13
N ASP A 41 -13.57 -9.15 4.49
CA ASP A 41 -13.24 -10.31 3.67
C ASP A 41 -14.20 -10.50 2.47
N LYS A 42 -13.91 -11.52 1.65
CA LYS A 42 -14.74 -11.86 0.46
C LYS A 42 -16.19 -12.25 0.79
N PHE A 43 -16.47 -12.59 2.03
CA PHE A 43 -17.83 -12.91 2.50
C PHE A 43 -18.51 -11.68 3.12
N GLY A 44 -17.83 -10.54 3.15
CA GLY A 44 -18.31 -9.30 3.77
C GLY A 44 -18.30 -9.32 5.30
N ARG A 45 -17.53 -10.20 5.92
CA ARG A 45 -17.26 -10.21 7.35
C ARG A 45 -16.19 -9.19 7.68
N ILE A 46 -16.25 -8.60 8.87
CA ILE A 46 -15.14 -7.79 9.36
C ILE A 46 -14.27 -8.64 10.28
N GLY A 47 -13.00 -8.74 9.97
CA GLY A 47 -12.06 -9.60 10.71
C GLY A 47 -10.70 -8.97 10.85
N SER A 48 -9.82 -9.65 11.58
CA SER A 48 -8.43 -9.24 11.71
C SER A 48 -7.72 -9.26 10.35
N ARG A 49 -6.81 -8.32 10.13
CA ARG A 49 -5.82 -8.45 9.05
C ARG A 49 -4.93 -9.67 9.30
N LYS A 50 -4.22 -10.10 8.27
CA LYS A 50 -3.12 -11.05 8.43
C LYS A 50 -1.94 -10.38 9.14
N PRO A 51 -1.10 -11.13 9.86
CA PRO A 51 0.11 -10.61 10.45
C PRO A 51 1.17 -10.22 9.39
N TRP A 52 2.21 -9.56 9.84
CA TRP A 52 3.43 -9.35 9.07
C TRP A 52 4.39 -10.49 9.38
N THR A 53 4.44 -11.51 8.52
CA THR A 53 5.30 -12.69 8.78
C THR A 53 6.72 -12.43 8.28
N GLU A 54 7.70 -13.00 8.95
CA GLU A 54 9.09 -12.91 8.52
C GLU A 54 9.30 -13.71 7.23
N PHE A 55 9.92 -13.09 6.22
CA PHE A 55 10.22 -13.72 4.95
C PHE A 55 11.72 -13.95 4.76
N THR A 56 12.54 -12.93 4.98
CA THR A 56 13.99 -13.07 4.91
C THR A 56 14.57 -13.31 6.28
N THR A 57 15.43 -14.32 6.41
CA THR A 57 16.07 -14.70 7.68
C THR A 57 17.36 -13.93 7.94
N ALA A 58 17.95 -13.32 6.90
CA ALA A 58 19.17 -12.52 7.01
C ALA A 58 19.20 -11.40 5.95
N VAL A 59 19.95 -10.35 6.30
CA VAL A 59 20.37 -9.28 5.39
C VAL A 59 21.90 -9.23 5.41
N ASN A 60 22.51 -9.72 4.34
CA ASN A 60 23.94 -9.91 4.21
C ASN A 60 24.58 -8.70 3.50
N VAL A 61 24.96 -7.68 4.27
CA VAL A 61 25.61 -6.45 3.79
C VAL A 61 26.91 -6.20 4.53
N THR A 62 27.90 -5.65 3.83
CA THR A 62 29.24 -5.39 4.36
C THR A 62 29.41 -3.91 4.65
N TYR A 63 29.40 -3.51 5.89
CA TYR A 63 29.58 -2.12 6.33
C TYR A 63 30.68 -1.98 7.37
N SER A 64 31.23 -0.78 7.49
CA SER A 64 32.24 -0.47 8.51
C SER A 64 31.58 0.09 9.76
N ALA A 65 31.95 -0.44 10.93
CA ALA A 65 31.44 0.09 12.18
C ALA A 65 32.05 1.47 12.50
N ALA A 66 31.20 2.48 12.72
CA ALA A 66 31.64 3.78 13.20
C ALA A 66 32.15 3.70 14.65
N VAL A 67 33.01 4.63 15.04
CA VAL A 67 33.53 4.67 16.40
C VAL A 67 32.43 5.12 17.37
N GLY A 68 32.18 4.33 18.43
CA GLY A 68 31.20 4.66 19.47
C GLY A 68 29.78 4.19 19.17
N VAL A 69 29.62 3.24 18.24
CA VAL A 69 28.30 2.62 17.94
C VAL A 69 27.77 1.87 19.14
N ALA A 70 26.54 2.14 19.53
CA ALA A 70 25.79 1.45 20.56
C ALA A 70 24.60 0.65 20.00
N ASP A 71 24.05 1.07 18.84
CA ASP A 71 22.95 0.40 18.18
C ASP A 71 23.12 0.47 16.65
N THR A 72 22.73 -0.59 15.96
CA THR A 72 22.74 -0.66 14.50
C THR A 72 21.36 -1.11 14.01
N GLN A 73 20.74 -0.31 13.15
CA GLN A 73 19.46 -0.61 12.55
C GLN A 73 19.62 -0.86 11.05
N ILE A 74 19.08 -1.98 10.58
CA ILE A 74 19.04 -2.34 9.16
C ILE A 74 17.58 -2.24 8.71
N LYS A 75 17.31 -1.46 7.67
CA LYS A 75 15.96 -1.22 7.12
C LYS A 75 15.96 -1.39 5.62
N THR A 76 14.87 -1.95 5.10
CA THR A 76 14.64 -2.04 3.66
C THR A 76 13.72 -0.90 3.24
N HIS A 77 14.10 -0.15 2.20
CA HIS A 77 13.38 1.05 1.76
C HIS A 77 12.56 0.80 0.51
N ARG A 78 13.17 0.21 -0.52
CA ARG A 78 12.54 0.04 -1.83
C ARG A 78 12.62 -1.39 -2.28
N LEU A 79 11.60 -1.79 -3.04
CA LEU A 79 11.52 -3.08 -3.70
C LEU A 79 11.28 -2.88 -5.19
N GLY A 80 11.84 -3.74 -5.99
CA GLY A 80 11.57 -3.82 -7.41
C GLY A 80 11.82 -5.23 -7.93
N ASN A 81 11.12 -5.59 -8.97
CA ASN A 81 11.16 -6.94 -9.52
C ASN A 81 11.19 -6.91 -11.05
N GLY A 82 11.61 -8.00 -11.61
CA GLY A 82 11.53 -8.25 -13.05
C GLY A 82 12.09 -9.60 -13.42
N ASP A 83 11.69 -10.05 -14.59
CA ASP A 83 12.21 -11.28 -15.18
C ASP A 83 13.37 -10.91 -16.11
N ILE A 84 14.49 -11.59 -15.93
CA ILE A 84 15.68 -11.46 -16.76
C ILE A 84 15.98 -12.84 -17.35
N ASN A 85 15.89 -12.98 -18.67
CA ASN A 85 16.07 -14.24 -19.37
C ASN A 85 15.22 -15.40 -18.79
N GLY A 86 13.99 -15.13 -18.35
CA GLY A 86 13.08 -16.10 -17.77
C GLY A 86 13.38 -16.48 -16.32
N VAL A 87 14.27 -15.75 -15.66
CA VAL A 87 14.53 -15.87 -14.21
C VAL A 87 13.99 -14.64 -13.50
N THR A 88 13.19 -14.86 -12.49
CA THR A 88 12.64 -13.83 -11.62
C THR A 88 13.69 -13.28 -10.67
N TYR A 89 13.84 -11.97 -10.63
CA TYR A 89 14.70 -11.26 -9.70
C TYR A 89 13.90 -10.25 -8.87
N VAL A 90 14.20 -10.21 -7.60
CA VAL A 90 13.71 -9.17 -6.67
C VAL A 90 14.92 -8.43 -6.12
N LEU A 91 14.94 -7.13 -6.32
CA LEU A 91 15.94 -6.23 -5.77
C LEU A 91 15.33 -5.41 -4.63
N ALA A 92 16.17 -5.11 -3.65
CA ALA A 92 15.84 -4.22 -2.55
C ALA A 92 16.94 -3.20 -2.33
N THR A 93 16.58 -1.98 -1.91
CA THR A 93 17.55 -1.05 -1.35
C THR A 93 17.49 -1.11 0.18
N VAL A 94 18.66 -1.24 0.80
CA VAL A 94 18.82 -1.45 2.23
C VAL A 94 19.67 -0.34 2.81
N GLY A 95 19.23 0.26 3.93
CA GLY A 95 19.98 1.23 4.71
C GLY A 95 20.45 0.62 6.02
N VAL A 96 21.70 0.88 6.38
CA VAL A 96 22.31 0.54 7.67
C VAL A 96 22.57 1.82 8.43
N TYR A 97 21.94 1.96 9.58
CA TYR A 97 21.99 3.16 10.43
C TYR A 97 22.68 2.85 11.73
N GLN A 98 23.76 3.54 12.04
CA GLN A 98 24.55 3.32 13.26
C GLN A 98 24.37 4.49 14.22
N TYR A 99 23.95 4.19 15.45
CA TYR A 99 23.63 5.17 16.48
C TYR A 99 24.57 5.05 17.67
N ASN A 100 24.84 6.19 18.34
CA ASN A 100 25.55 6.21 19.61
C ASN A 100 24.59 5.90 20.79
N ALA A 101 25.15 5.80 21.99
CA ALA A 101 24.38 5.52 23.21
C ALA A 101 23.33 6.60 23.57
N SER A 102 23.41 7.79 23.00
CA SER A 102 22.40 8.84 23.16
C SER A 102 21.32 8.83 22.09
N GLY A 103 21.37 7.87 21.15
CA GLY A 103 20.41 7.74 20.05
C GLY A 103 20.69 8.68 18.87
N SER A 104 21.86 9.34 18.82
CA SER A 104 22.22 10.18 17.67
C SER A 104 22.84 9.33 16.56
N LEU A 105 22.44 9.58 15.31
CA LEU A 105 23.00 8.93 14.13
C LEU A 105 24.49 9.29 13.99
N LEU A 106 25.34 8.28 13.86
CA LEU A 106 26.79 8.41 13.64
C LEU A 106 27.15 8.25 12.16
N GLN A 107 26.56 7.25 11.53
CA GLN A 107 26.82 6.88 10.13
C GLN A 107 25.60 6.20 9.55
N ASP A 108 25.40 6.38 8.27
CA ASP A 108 24.45 5.62 7.44
C ASP A 108 25.15 5.15 6.18
N ASP A 109 24.90 3.90 5.80
CA ASP A 109 25.40 3.27 4.58
C ASP A 109 24.21 2.67 3.82
N TYR A 110 24.27 2.68 2.49
CA TYR A 110 23.18 2.18 1.65
C TYR A 110 23.69 1.12 0.68
N PHE A 111 22.85 0.11 0.45
CA PHE A 111 23.19 -1.07 -0.34
C PHE A 111 22.08 -1.42 -1.30
N ILE A 112 22.43 -2.06 -2.41
CA ILE A 112 21.51 -2.73 -3.32
C ILE A 112 21.68 -4.22 -3.08
N CYS A 113 20.59 -4.87 -2.71
CA CYS A 113 20.56 -6.29 -2.39
C CYS A 113 19.62 -7.03 -3.34
N LYS A 114 19.90 -8.29 -3.59
CA LYS A 114 18.99 -9.22 -4.28
C LYS A 114 18.46 -10.26 -3.32
N LEU A 115 17.25 -10.69 -3.58
CA LEU A 115 16.66 -11.84 -2.90
C LEU A 115 17.32 -13.11 -3.41
N THR A 116 17.82 -13.93 -2.49
CA THR A 116 18.47 -15.22 -2.77
C THR A 116 17.89 -16.31 -1.90
N THR A 117 18.06 -17.56 -2.31
CA THR A 117 17.73 -18.73 -1.51
C THR A 117 19.02 -19.38 -1.02
N SER A 118 19.18 -19.55 0.28
CA SER A 118 20.40 -20.14 0.86
C SER A 118 20.36 -21.67 0.89
N SER A 119 19.30 -22.27 1.43
CA SER A 119 19.11 -23.73 1.44
C SER A 119 17.63 -24.07 1.67
N GLY A 120 16.98 -24.67 0.69
CA GLY A 120 15.52 -24.92 0.75
C GLY A 120 14.73 -23.62 0.65
N PRO A 121 13.56 -23.48 1.29
CA PRO A 121 12.70 -22.29 1.21
C PRO A 121 13.16 -21.15 2.16
N VAL A 122 14.46 -21.01 2.39
CA VAL A 122 15.03 -19.95 3.22
C VAL A 122 15.53 -18.83 2.32
N TYR A 123 14.98 -17.63 2.51
CA TYR A 123 15.29 -16.46 1.70
C TYR A 123 16.18 -15.49 2.50
N GLU A 124 17.12 -14.88 1.80
CA GLU A 124 18.05 -13.89 2.33
C GLU A 124 18.18 -12.71 1.36
N LEU A 125 18.57 -11.56 1.87
CA LEU A 125 18.98 -10.41 1.06
C LEU A 125 20.49 -10.35 1.02
N ASP A 126 21.06 -10.57 -0.17
CA ASP A 126 22.50 -10.51 -0.41
C ASP A 126 22.90 -9.25 -1.15
N GLU A 127 23.92 -8.56 -0.66
CA GLU A 127 24.49 -7.38 -1.29
C GLU A 127 24.99 -7.70 -2.70
N ILE A 128 24.73 -6.80 -3.64
CA ILE A 128 25.34 -6.78 -4.96
C ILE A 128 26.28 -5.60 -5.03
N SER A 129 27.53 -5.85 -5.43
CA SER A 129 28.49 -4.77 -5.69
C SER A 129 28.01 -3.89 -6.84
N TYR A 130 28.08 -2.58 -6.65
CA TYR A 130 27.71 -1.59 -7.65
C TYR A 130 28.78 -0.48 -7.77
N PRO A 131 28.84 0.25 -8.89
CA PRO A 131 29.77 1.36 -9.06
C PRO A 131 29.51 2.48 -8.06
N THR A 132 30.57 3.14 -7.60
CA THR A 132 30.47 4.29 -6.68
C THR A 132 29.48 5.33 -7.19
N LEU A 133 28.54 5.71 -6.34
CA LEU A 133 27.56 6.74 -6.59
C LEU A 133 28.04 8.11 -6.09
N ILE A 134 27.43 9.18 -6.58
CA ILE A 134 27.69 10.55 -6.11
C ILE A 134 26.98 10.78 -4.76
N ASN A 135 25.79 10.20 -4.62
CA ASN A 135 24.95 10.32 -3.42
C ASN A 135 24.30 8.98 -3.10
N ASP A 136 24.96 8.16 -2.27
CA ASP A 136 24.46 6.84 -1.89
C ASP A 136 23.15 6.92 -1.09
N SER A 137 22.93 7.96 -0.30
CA SER A 137 21.70 8.14 0.47
C SER A 137 20.44 8.28 -0.40
N ALA A 138 20.60 8.68 -1.66
CA ALA A 138 19.49 8.71 -2.61
C ALA A 138 18.93 7.31 -2.96
N LEU A 139 19.66 6.22 -2.62
CA LEU A 139 19.14 4.86 -2.74
C LEU A 139 17.95 4.58 -1.81
N ALA A 140 17.85 5.29 -0.69
CA ALA A 140 16.67 5.20 0.17
C ALA A 140 15.36 5.59 -0.55
N ASP A 141 15.47 6.41 -1.60
CA ASP A 141 14.34 6.82 -2.43
C ASP A 141 14.54 6.42 -3.92
N ALA A 142 15.17 5.29 -4.19
CA ALA A 142 15.37 4.81 -5.54
C ALA A 142 14.06 4.29 -6.17
N LYS A 143 13.94 4.39 -7.48
CA LYS A 143 12.91 3.73 -8.30
C LYS A 143 13.53 2.60 -9.09
N ILE A 144 13.02 1.38 -8.89
CA ILE A 144 13.46 0.20 -9.63
C ILE A 144 12.41 -0.10 -10.70
N VAL A 145 12.86 -0.23 -11.95
CA VAL A 145 11.98 -0.40 -13.11
C VAL A 145 12.49 -1.56 -13.95
N SER A 146 11.60 -2.50 -14.29
CA SER A 146 11.91 -3.58 -15.22
C SER A 146 11.71 -3.12 -16.67
N PHE A 147 12.70 -3.35 -17.54
CA PHE A 147 12.62 -3.01 -18.94
C PHE A 147 13.57 -3.89 -19.77
N ASN A 148 13.04 -4.53 -20.81
CA ASN A 148 13.79 -5.32 -21.79
C ASN A 148 14.83 -6.28 -21.17
N ASP A 149 14.34 -7.24 -20.37
CA ASP A 149 15.13 -8.27 -19.68
C ASP A 149 16.24 -7.73 -18.76
N LYS A 150 16.05 -6.53 -18.19
CA LYS A 150 16.95 -5.91 -17.22
C LYS A 150 16.18 -5.13 -16.17
N LEU A 151 16.83 -4.86 -15.04
CA LEU A 151 16.32 -3.96 -14.02
C LEU A 151 17.15 -2.67 -14.01
N TYR A 152 16.45 -1.54 -13.97
CA TYR A 152 17.05 -0.21 -13.94
C TYR A 152 16.75 0.46 -12.61
N ILE A 153 17.77 1.02 -11.97
CA ILE A 153 17.68 1.66 -10.67
C ILE A 153 17.95 3.15 -10.85
N PHE A 154 16.91 3.94 -10.60
CA PHE A 154 16.94 5.40 -10.71
C PHE A 154 16.96 6.02 -9.32
N SER A 155 17.91 6.90 -9.05
CA SER A 155 17.99 7.65 -7.80
C SER A 155 18.45 9.09 -8.06
N ALA A 156 17.89 10.05 -7.33
CA ALA A 156 18.12 11.46 -7.56
C ALA A 156 19.61 11.84 -7.53
N GLY A 157 20.10 12.47 -8.60
CA GLY A 157 21.49 12.92 -8.73
C GLY A 157 22.50 11.85 -9.08
N ASN A 158 22.12 10.57 -9.10
CA ASN A 158 22.99 9.47 -9.52
C ASN A 158 22.68 9.04 -10.95
N GLU A 159 23.70 8.61 -11.65
CA GLU A 159 23.53 7.95 -12.94
C GLU A 159 22.72 6.67 -12.77
N CYS A 160 21.77 6.43 -13.70
CA CYS A 160 20.98 5.21 -13.72
C CYS A 160 21.89 3.97 -13.71
N LEU A 161 21.56 3.01 -12.87
CA LEU A 161 22.22 1.73 -12.78
C LEU A 161 21.41 0.67 -13.53
N GLU A 162 22.10 -0.22 -14.23
CA GLU A 162 21.53 -1.35 -14.95
C GLU A 162 21.97 -2.65 -14.26
N TYR A 163 21.03 -3.55 -14.01
CA TYR A 163 21.25 -4.90 -13.49
C TYR A 163 20.85 -5.93 -14.54
N ASP A 164 21.77 -6.83 -14.88
CA ASP A 164 21.63 -7.86 -15.92
C ASP A 164 21.33 -9.29 -15.37
N GLY A 165 21.06 -9.40 -14.06
CA GLY A 165 20.89 -10.69 -13.37
C GLY A 165 22.16 -11.13 -12.61
N SER A 166 23.32 -10.54 -12.91
CA SER A 166 24.60 -10.88 -12.26
C SER A 166 25.34 -9.68 -11.71
N THR A 167 25.43 -8.60 -12.48
CA THR A 167 26.24 -7.42 -12.15
C THR A 167 25.42 -6.13 -12.28
N ILE A 168 25.82 -5.13 -11.48
CA ILE A 168 25.28 -3.78 -11.60
C ILE A 168 26.34 -2.88 -12.24
N VAL A 169 25.97 -2.20 -13.32
CA VAL A 169 26.81 -1.24 -14.04
C VAL A 169 26.08 0.09 -14.21
N LYS A 170 26.83 1.18 -14.45
CA LYS A 170 26.23 2.44 -14.85
C LYS A 170 25.72 2.32 -16.29
N LEU A 171 24.56 2.90 -16.57
CA LEU A 171 23.94 2.85 -17.89
C LEU A 171 24.87 3.37 -19.00
N PHE A 172 25.70 4.39 -18.71
CA PHE A 172 26.63 4.98 -19.63
C PHE A 172 28.10 4.80 -19.19
N THR A 173 28.60 3.57 -19.23
CA THR A 173 29.96 3.24 -18.77
C THR A 173 31.07 3.61 -19.78
N GLY A 174 30.72 3.91 -21.03
CA GLY A 174 31.69 4.18 -22.09
C GLY A 174 31.71 5.65 -22.56
N THR A 175 32.88 6.22 -22.72
CA THR A 175 33.06 7.59 -23.20
C THR A 175 32.90 7.77 -24.71
N ASN A 176 32.89 6.70 -25.50
CA ASN A 176 32.89 6.76 -26.98
C ASN A 176 32.21 5.57 -27.65
N ASP A 177 31.26 4.92 -27.03
CA ASP A 177 30.56 3.81 -27.66
C ASP A 177 29.48 4.36 -28.60
N VAL A 178 29.52 3.99 -29.87
CA VAL A 178 28.56 4.43 -30.90
C VAL A 178 27.15 3.91 -30.61
N ASP A 179 27.04 2.92 -29.74
CA ASP A 179 25.77 2.33 -29.31
C ASP A 179 25.10 3.09 -28.15
N TYR A 180 25.77 4.11 -27.57
CA TYR A 180 25.29 4.90 -26.46
C TYR A 180 25.01 6.34 -26.85
N ILE A 181 23.76 6.72 -26.98
CA ILE A 181 23.38 8.10 -27.27
C ILE A 181 22.92 8.75 -25.94
N LYS A 182 23.77 9.65 -25.45
CA LYS A 182 23.47 10.42 -24.24
C LYS A 182 22.38 11.45 -24.49
N PRO A 183 21.48 11.69 -23.53
CA PRO A 183 20.45 12.72 -23.68
C PRO A 183 21.09 14.12 -23.78
N GLN A 184 20.50 14.96 -24.63
CA GLN A 184 20.80 16.39 -24.71
C GLN A 184 19.55 17.18 -24.38
N ASP A 185 19.71 18.39 -23.84
CA ASP A 185 18.63 19.36 -23.67
C ASP A 185 18.28 20.07 -24.98
N ASP A 186 17.24 20.89 -24.98
CA ASP A 186 16.80 21.68 -26.14
C ASP A 186 17.86 22.67 -26.65
N THR A 187 18.88 22.95 -25.86
CA THR A 187 20.00 23.85 -26.23
C THR A 187 21.17 23.10 -26.82
N GLY A 188 21.11 21.76 -26.91
CA GLY A 188 22.18 20.91 -27.38
C GLY A 188 23.27 20.65 -26.33
N THR A 189 23.01 20.98 -25.07
CA THR A 189 23.88 20.65 -23.95
C THR A 189 23.69 19.19 -23.55
N ILE A 190 24.75 18.40 -23.58
CA ILE A 190 24.68 17.00 -23.17
C ILE A 190 24.34 16.93 -21.67
N ALA A 191 23.18 16.40 -21.32
CA ALA A 191 22.96 15.93 -19.98
C ALA A 191 23.92 14.77 -19.77
N ALA A 192 24.93 14.95 -18.94
CA ALA A 192 26.02 13.99 -18.81
C ALA A 192 25.53 12.58 -18.38
N THR A 193 24.35 12.48 -17.79
CA THR A 193 23.80 11.24 -17.22
C THR A 193 22.29 11.31 -17.13
N ILE A 194 21.60 10.17 -17.18
CA ILE A 194 20.20 10.04 -16.76
C ILE A 194 20.17 9.85 -15.23
N ASN A 195 20.08 10.95 -14.51
CA ASN A 195 20.15 11.01 -13.05
C ASN A 195 18.82 11.43 -12.39
N GLY A 196 17.70 11.24 -13.10
CA GLY A 196 16.37 11.49 -12.59
C GLY A 196 15.88 10.38 -11.64
N ASP A 197 14.85 10.69 -10.89
CA ASP A 197 14.24 9.78 -9.90
C ASP A 197 12.77 9.43 -10.22
N VAL A 198 12.10 10.17 -11.07
CA VAL A 198 10.76 9.85 -11.55
C VAL A 198 10.86 9.06 -12.85
N ALA A 199 10.75 7.74 -12.76
CA ALA A 199 10.93 6.84 -13.88
C ALA A 199 9.78 5.85 -14.03
N ALA A 200 9.47 5.49 -15.28
CA ALA A 200 8.50 4.47 -15.65
C ALA A 200 8.92 3.76 -16.93
N ALA A 201 8.61 2.47 -17.04
CA ALA A 201 8.68 1.73 -18.30
C ALA A 201 7.27 1.64 -18.88
N ALA A 202 7.10 2.13 -20.09
CA ALA A 202 5.81 2.10 -20.77
C ALA A 202 6.00 2.16 -22.29
N TYR A 203 5.15 1.45 -23.01
CA TYR A 203 5.10 1.48 -24.47
C TYR A 203 6.44 1.18 -25.13
N GLY A 204 7.21 0.23 -24.54
CA GLY A 204 8.54 -0.17 -25.04
C GLY A 204 9.62 0.88 -24.84
N ARG A 205 9.45 1.83 -23.93
CA ARG A 205 10.41 2.90 -23.63
C ARG A 205 10.58 3.11 -22.13
N LEU A 206 11.74 3.63 -21.75
CA LEU A 206 11.96 4.22 -20.43
C LEU A 206 11.62 5.72 -20.51
N TRP A 207 10.86 6.19 -19.54
CA TRP A 207 10.45 7.57 -19.35
C TRP A 207 11.04 8.07 -18.05
N VAL A 208 11.78 9.17 -18.08
CA VAL A 208 12.49 9.68 -16.89
C VAL A 208 12.34 11.19 -16.78
N SER A 209 12.03 11.68 -15.59
CA SER A 209 12.06 13.09 -15.23
C SER A 209 12.89 13.31 -13.96
N GLY A 210 13.18 14.55 -13.62
CA GLY A 210 14.09 14.90 -12.52
C GLY A 210 15.57 14.88 -12.94
N VAL A 211 15.88 14.75 -14.22
CA VAL A 211 17.26 14.78 -14.73
C VAL A 211 17.88 16.13 -14.42
N ASN A 212 19.02 16.13 -13.72
CA ASN A 212 19.69 17.31 -13.18
C ASN A 212 18.78 18.19 -12.29
N GLY A 213 17.76 17.60 -11.67
CA GLY A 213 16.78 18.29 -10.83
C GLY A 213 15.69 19.04 -11.61
N ASP A 214 15.60 18.83 -12.92
CA ASP A 214 14.53 19.39 -13.75
C ASP A 214 13.31 18.47 -13.79
N TYR A 215 12.24 18.87 -13.11
CA TYR A 215 10.95 18.20 -13.08
C TYR A 215 9.92 18.81 -14.05
N GLN A 216 10.38 19.56 -15.07
CA GLN A 216 9.54 20.11 -16.13
C GLN A 216 9.75 19.37 -17.46
N THR A 217 10.78 18.54 -17.52
CA THR A 217 11.18 17.84 -18.73
C THR A 217 11.17 16.34 -18.50
N ILE A 218 10.65 15.61 -19.49
CA ILE A 218 10.69 14.15 -19.55
C ILE A 218 11.60 13.75 -20.69
N TYR A 219 12.58 12.92 -20.38
CA TYR A 219 13.40 12.22 -21.36
C TYR A 219 12.83 10.82 -21.58
N TYR A 220 12.81 10.36 -22.82
CA TYR A 220 12.41 9.00 -23.13
C TYR A 220 13.42 8.32 -24.06
N SER A 221 13.66 7.03 -23.78
CA SER A 221 14.59 6.20 -24.52
C SER A 221 14.05 5.85 -25.90
N ASP A 222 14.91 5.35 -26.76
CA ASP A 222 14.49 4.68 -27.99
C ASP A 222 13.68 3.40 -27.70
N LEU A 223 12.96 2.94 -28.70
CA LEU A 223 12.07 1.78 -28.60
C LEU A 223 12.90 0.52 -28.29
N LEU A 224 12.60 -0.12 -27.15
CA LEU A 224 13.28 -1.32 -26.63
C LEU A 224 14.79 -1.16 -26.38
N ILE A 225 15.34 0.06 -26.41
CA ILE A 225 16.76 0.33 -26.21
C ILE A 225 16.93 1.35 -25.08
N ALA A 226 17.49 0.92 -23.95
CA ALA A 226 17.71 1.79 -22.78
C ALA A 226 18.94 2.70 -22.90
N THR A 227 19.84 2.41 -23.84
CA THR A 227 21.11 3.13 -24.01
C THR A 227 21.06 4.26 -25.04
N GLN A 228 19.96 4.40 -25.77
CA GLN A 228 19.76 5.43 -26.77
C GLN A 228 18.69 6.42 -26.38
N TRP A 229 19.03 7.70 -26.33
CA TRP A 229 18.17 8.80 -25.90
C TRP A 229 18.22 9.94 -26.91
N TYR A 230 17.51 11.03 -26.65
CA TYR A 230 17.54 12.21 -27.50
C TYR A 230 18.94 12.82 -27.57
N ASP A 231 19.47 13.02 -28.78
CA ASP A 231 20.82 13.47 -29.03
C ASP A 231 20.93 14.95 -29.49
N GLY A 232 19.82 15.70 -29.42
CA GLY A 232 19.79 17.11 -29.85
C GLY A 232 19.85 17.34 -31.34
N ARG A 233 19.88 16.29 -32.19
CA ARG A 233 19.92 16.41 -33.63
C ARG A 233 18.52 16.56 -34.21
N ALA A 234 18.34 17.51 -35.10
CA ALA A 234 17.05 17.76 -35.76
C ALA A 234 16.59 16.61 -36.66
N VAL A 235 17.50 15.80 -37.17
CA VAL A 235 17.26 14.53 -37.87
C VAL A 235 18.51 13.68 -37.72
N PRO A 236 18.49 12.50 -37.12
CA PRO A 236 19.61 11.57 -37.15
C PRO A 236 19.94 11.19 -38.59
N ALA A 237 21.22 11.15 -38.94
CA ALA A 237 21.65 10.69 -40.26
C ALA A 237 21.26 9.23 -40.55
N ASP A 238 21.04 8.44 -39.48
CA ASP A 238 20.45 7.11 -39.47
C ASP A 238 19.09 7.19 -38.80
N ALA A 239 18.02 7.05 -39.56
CA ALA A 239 16.63 7.26 -39.18
C ALA A 239 16.05 6.23 -38.19
N GLN A 240 16.83 5.70 -37.26
CA GLN A 240 16.40 4.63 -36.36
C GLN A 240 16.26 5.04 -34.88
N ASN A 241 16.92 6.11 -34.42
CA ASN A 241 16.77 6.56 -33.04
C ASN A 241 15.52 7.42 -32.89
N THR A 242 14.55 6.91 -32.14
CA THR A 242 13.28 7.59 -31.82
C THR A 242 13.21 8.06 -30.36
N GLY A 243 14.33 8.07 -29.64
CA GLY A 243 14.47 8.69 -28.33
C GLY A 243 14.19 10.19 -28.40
N GLY A 244 13.64 10.76 -27.35
CA GLY A 244 13.24 12.16 -27.41
C GLY A 244 13.12 12.82 -26.04
N ILE A 245 12.65 14.07 -26.11
CA ILE A 245 12.45 14.95 -24.98
C ILE A 245 11.05 15.58 -25.07
N LEU A 246 10.38 15.70 -23.93
CA LEU A 246 9.09 16.36 -23.81
C LEU A 246 9.17 17.43 -22.72
N ASN A 247 9.24 18.67 -23.12
CA ASN A 247 9.18 19.81 -22.20
C ASN A 247 7.72 20.19 -21.96
N ILE A 248 7.28 20.15 -20.72
CA ILE A 248 5.88 20.36 -20.34
C ILE A 248 5.66 21.66 -19.55
N ASN A 249 6.69 22.48 -19.39
CA ASN A 249 6.64 23.67 -18.55
C ASN A 249 5.47 24.63 -18.91
N GLU A 250 5.18 24.78 -20.21
CA GLU A 250 4.12 25.68 -20.69
C GLU A 250 2.72 25.06 -20.68
N TYR A 251 2.60 23.75 -20.43
CA TYR A 251 1.32 23.04 -20.51
C TYR A 251 0.59 22.94 -19.16
N TRP A 252 1.21 23.37 -18.07
CA TRP A 252 0.56 23.34 -16.76
C TRP A 252 -0.62 24.31 -16.70
N PRO A 253 -1.85 23.83 -16.43
CA PRO A 253 -3.06 24.67 -16.52
C PRO A 253 -3.12 25.82 -15.48
N ARG A 254 -2.27 25.76 -14.44
CA ARG A 254 -2.13 26.80 -13.42
C ARG A 254 -0.82 27.58 -13.51
N GLY A 255 -0.09 27.42 -14.59
CA GLY A 255 1.15 28.13 -14.89
C GLY A 255 2.40 27.47 -14.33
N THR A 256 2.35 26.84 -13.16
CA THR A 256 3.52 26.16 -12.58
C THR A 256 3.08 24.91 -11.79
N ASP A 257 3.72 23.78 -12.08
CA ASP A 257 3.63 22.55 -11.31
C ASP A 257 4.95 21.79 -11.48
N ARG A 258 5.09 20.61 -10.92
CA ARG A 258 6.26 19.75 -11.14
C ARG A 258 5.81 18.31 -11.33
N ILE A 259 6.53 17.59 -12.16
CA ILE A 259 6.30 16.15 -12.37
C ILE A 259 6.62 15.42 -11.06
N VAL A 260 5.68 14.60 -10.60
CA VAL A 260 5.85 13.72 -9.43
C VAL A 260 5.63 12.25 -9.77
N GLY A 261 5.01 11.95 -10.91
CA GLY A 261 4.80 10.58 -11.34
C GLY A 261 4.49 10.48 -12.83
N ILE A 262 4.81 9.34 -13.40
CA ILE A 262 4.49 9.00 -14.79
C ILE A 262 3.84 7.61 -14.78
N VAL A 263 2.68 7.48 -15.40
CA VAL A 263 1.98 6.20 -15.50
C VAL A 263 1.29 6.05 -16.84
N ALA A 264 1.33 4.84 -17.38
CA ALA A 264 0.65 4.48 -18.61
C ALA A 264 -0.62 3.70 -18.33
N HIS A 265 -1.70 4.07 -18.98
CA HIS A 265 -2.98 3.35 -18.91
C HIS A 265 -3.82 3.62 -20.16
N ASN A 266 -4.49 2.59 -20.68
CA ASN A 266 -5.41 2.70 -21.83
C ASN A 266 -4.85 3.49 -23.04
N ASN A 267 -3.62 3.16 -23.45
CA ASN A 267 -2.90 3.80 -24.56
C ASN A 267 -2.62 5.31 -24.37
N ALA A 268 -2.77 5.83 -23.16
CA ALA A 268 -2.40 7.19 -22.79
C ALA A 268 -1.27 7.20 -21.76
N LEU A 269 -0.45 8.24 -21.81
CA LEU A 269 0.57 8.53 -20.81
C LEU A 269 0.07 9.65 -19.91
N PHE A 270 -0.03 9.37 -18.63
CA PHE A 270 -0.44 10.33 -17.61
C PHE A 270 0.79 10.88 -16.92
N ILE A 271 0.97 12.18 -17.01
CA ILE A 271 2.02 12.91 -16.30
C ILE A 271 1.37 13.58 -15.10
N MET A 272 1.69 13.05 -13.94
CA MET A 272 1.11 13.49 -12.67
C MET A 272 1.96 14.62 -12.09
N GLY A 273 1.36 15.80 -11.96
CA GLY A 273 1.89 16.90 -11.17
C GLY A 273 1.38 16.87 -9.73
N ARG A 274 1.80 17.83 -8.91
CA ARG A 274 1.27 17.99 -7.54
C ARG A 274 -0.18 18.48 -7.52
N GLN A 275 -0.57 19.29 -8.50
CA GLN A 275 -1.89 19.96 -8.55
C GLN A 275 -2.57 19.82 -9.92
N SER A 276 -1.94 19.08 -10.85
CA SER A 276 -2.44 18.96 -12.21
C SER A 276 -2.06 17.59 -12.80
N ILE A 277 -2.85 17.13 -13.77
CA ILE A 277 -2.54 15.91 -14.52
C ILE A 277 -2.61 16.27 -16.00
N LEU A 278 -1.57 15.91 -16.76
CA LEU A 278 -1.51 16.02 -18.20
C LEU A 278 -1.69 14.64 -18.82
N VAL A 279 -2.54 14.55 -19.82
CA VAL A 279 -2.85 13.30 -20.52
C VAL A 279 -2.33 13.38 -21.94
N TYR A 280 -1.40 12.51 -22.30
CA TYR A 280 -0.81 12.43 -23.63
C TYR A 280 -1.24 11.15 -24.33
N ASN A 281 -1.64 11.28 -25.60
CA ASN A 281 -1.90 10.16 -26.49
C ASN A 281 -0.71 9.89 -27.39
N ASN A 282 -0.73 8.73 -28.06
CA ASN A 282 0.28 8.27 -29.02
C ASN A 282 1.69 8.04 -28.42
N ALA A 283 1.81 7.87 -27.11
CA ALA A 283 3.09 7.56 -26.48
C ALA A 283 3.72 6.23 -26.96
N ALA A 284 2.90 5.33 -27.50
CA ALA A 284 3.31 4.07 -28.12
C ALA A 284 3.81 4.23 -29.58
N SER A 285 3.76 5.43 -30.16
CA SER A 285 4.21 5.66 -31.53
C SER A 285 5.70 5.33 -31.71
N GLY A 286 6.03 4.71 -32.83
CA GLY A 286 7.42 4.44 -33.21
C GLY A 286 8.20 5.72 -33.53
N ASP A 287 7.54 6.80 -33.91
CA ASP A 287 8.10 8.14 -34.13
C ASP A 287 7.30 9.19 -33.33
N PRO A 288 7.58 9.33 -32.03
CA PRO A 288 6.83 10.24 -31.17
C PRO A 288 7.06 11.73 -31.50
N ALA A 289 8.09 12.07 -32.28
CA ALA A 289 8.35 13.44 -32.76
C ALA A 289 7.80 13.70 -34.17
N GLY A 290 7.26 12.67 -34.86
CA GLY A 290 6.73 12.76 -36.21
C GLY A 290 5.31 13.33 -36.31
N THR A 291 4.69 13.19 -37.49
CA THR A 291 3.32 13.67 -37.76
C THR A 291 2.25 13.00 -36.88
N ASP A 292 2.50 11.79 -36.42
CA ASP A 292 1.67 11.04 -35.46
C ASP A 292 2.27 11.03 -34.04
N GLY A 293 3.00 12.09 -33.70
CA GLY A 293 3.76 12.22 -32.45
C GLY A 293 2.91 12.24 -31.18
N ILE A 294 3.59 12.33 -30.05
CA ILE A 294 2.98 12.45 -28.73
C ILE A 294 2.18 13.77 -28.68
N VAL A 295 0.89 13.67 -28.43
CA VAL A 295 -0.04 14.82 -28.43
C VAL A 295 -0.69 14.97 -27.07
N LEU A 296 -0.66 16.20 -26.51
CA LEU A 296 -1.44 16.53 -25.34
C LEU A 296 -2.94 16.42 -25.66
N ALA A 297 -3.61 15.44 -25.05
CA ALA A 297 -5.01 15.15 -25.28
C ALA A 297 -5.93 15.86 -24.30
N ASP A 298 -5.52 15.98 -23.03
CA ASP A 298 -6.34 16.60 -21.98
C ASP A 298 -5.47 17.13 -20.84
N THR A 299 -6.04 18.07 -20.07
CA THR A 299 -5.43 18.65 -18.88
C THR A 299 -6.44 18.71 -17.76
N ILE A 300 -6.06 18.20 -16.59
CA ILE A 300 -6.90 18.21 -15.39
C ILE A 300 -6.22 19.12 -14.38
N SER A 301 -6.94 20.12 -13.87
CA SER A 301 -6.39 21.08 -12.91
C SER A 301 -7.04 20.94 -11.54
N GLY A 302 -6.26 21.19 -10.47
CA GLY A 302 -6.73 21.12 -9.08
C GLY A 302 -6.71 19.73 -8.48
N ILE A 303 -6.25 18.74 -9.23
CA ILE A 303 -6.08 17.36 -8.80
C ILE A 303 -4.71 16.92 -9.27
N GLY A 304 -3.91 16.35 -8.37
CA GLY A 304 -2.58 15.86 -8.68
C GLY A 304 -2.20 14.68 -7.80
N CYS A 305 -0.94 14.31 -7.77
CA CYS A 305 -0.45 13.19 -7.00
C CYS A 305 0.54 13.66 -5.92
N VAL A 306 0.45 13.06 -4.73
CA VAL A 306 1.35 13.42 -3.62
C VAL A 306 2.78 12.98 -3.86
N ASN A 307 2.98 11.82 -4.53
CA ASN A 307 4.29 11.20 -4.71
C ASN A 307 4.21 10.12 -5.80
N ARG A 308 5.33 9.80 -6.46
CA ARG A 308 5.43 8.76 -7.50
C ARG A 308 5.07 7.34 -7.02
N ASP A 309 5.32 7.03 -5.72
CA ASP A 309 5.00 5.73 -5.12
C ASP A 309 3.57 5.68 -4.56
N ALA A 310 2.85 6.79 -4.64
CA ALA A 310 1.44 6.89 -4.29
C ALA A 310 0.51 6.67 -5.49
N ILE A 311 0.95 5.86 -6.47
CA ILE A 311 0.23 5.48 -7.68
C ILE A 311 0.20 3.96 -7.76
N ALA A 312 -0.97 3.38 -7.99
CA ALA A 312 -1.14 1.94 -8.18
C ALA A 312 -2.00 1.64 -9.41
N ASN A 313 -1.50 0.79 -10.29
CA ASN A 313 -2.26 0.26 -11.42
C ASN A 313 -3.03 -0.99 -10.96
N ILE A 314 -4.36 -0.96 -11.05
CA ILE A 314 -5.24 -2.08 -10.69
C ILE A 314 -5.71 -2.88 -11.92
N GLY A 315 -5.08 -2.66 -13.08
CA GLY A 315 -5.43 -3.28 -14.35
C GLY A 315 -6.58 -2.60 -15.08
N SER A 316 -7.72 -2.46 -14.45
CA SER A 316 -8.90 -1.77 -15.03
C SER A 316 -8.85 -0.24 -14.91
N ASP A 317 -8.06 0.29 -13.97
CA ASP A 317 -7.92 1.71 -13.67
C ASP A 317 -6.57 1.99 -13.01
N VAL A 318 -6.23 3.25 -12.84
CA VAL A 318 -5.09 3.70 -12.04
C VAL A 318 -5.60 4.49 -10.85
N LEU A 319 -5.18 4.07 -9.67
CA LEU A 319 -5.46 4.77 -8.43
C LEU A 319 -4.26 5.61 -8.01
N PHE A 320 -4.52 6.74 -7.38
CA PHE A 320 -3.47 7.61 -6.86
C PHE A 320 -3.94 8.35 -5.61
N VAL A 321 -2.99 8.78 -4.79
CA VAL A 321 -3.24 9.59 -3.61
C VAL A 321 -3.08 11.07 -3.97
N ASP A 322 -4.12 11.84 -3.76
CA ASP A 322 -4.18 13.29 -3.85
C ASP A 322 -4.22 13.91 -2.44
N ASP A 323 -4.00 15.20 -2.31
CA ASP A 323 -4.10 15.91 -1.02
C ASP A 323 -5.48 15.77 -0.34
N SER A 324 -6.50 15.31 -1.04
CA SER A 324 -7.87 15.11 -0.54
C SER A 324 -8.29 13.65 -0.34
N GLY A 325 -7.43 12.67 -0.63
CA GLY A 325 -7.73 11.24 -0.47
C GLY A 325 -7.28 10.39 -1.65
N VAL A 326 -7.83 9.18 -1.77
CA VAL A 326 -7.51 8.25 -2.86
C VAL A 326 -8.51 8.40 -4.00
N ARG A 327 -7.98 8.58 -5.20
CA ARG A 327 -8.75 8.83 -6.42
C ARG A 327 -8.45 7.82 -7.51
N SER A 328 -9.37 7.75 -8.45
CA SER A 328 -9.29 6.95 -9.68
C SER A 328 -9.06 7.88 -10.88
N ILE A 329 -8.15 7.52 -11.79
CA ILE A 329 -7.94 8.28 -13.03
C ILE A 329 -9.18 8.23 -13.91
N GLY A 330 -9.82 7.07 -14.06
CA GLY A 330 -11.01 6.91 -14.89
C GLY A 330 -12.15 7.84 -14.47
N ARG A 331 -12.44 7.93 -13.16
CA ARG A 331 -13.44 8.88 -12.63
C ARG A 331 -13.00 10.33 -12.81
N THR A 332 -11.73 10.63 -12.54
CA THR A 332 -11.18 11.98 -12.63
C THR A 332 -11.28 12.55 -14.06
N ILE A 333 -11.04 11.73 -15.09
CA ILE A 333 -11.20 12.12 -16.50
C ILE A 333 -12.68 12.38 -16.84
N GLN A 334 -13.57 11.53 -16.36
CA GLN A 334 -15.01 11.66 -16.66
C GLN A 334 -15.61 12.92 -16.04
N GLU A 335 -15.24 13.24 -14.81
CA GLU A 335 -15.84 14.34 -14.06
C GLU A 335 -15.13 15.68 -14.29
N LYS A 336 -13.86 15.70 -14.72
CA LYS A 336 -12.99 16.89 -14.96
C LYS A 336 -13.02 17.95 -13.85
N SER A 337 -13.52 17.60 -12.70
CA SER A 337 -13.61 18.43 -11.49
C SER A 337 -13.25 17.57 -10.27
N ALA A 338 -13.07 18.21 -9.13
CA ALA A 338 -12.88 17.47 -7.89
C ALA A 338 -14.09 16.55 -7.65
N PRO A 339 -13.96 15.22 -7.79
CA PRO A 339 -15.09 14.33 -7.62
C PRO A 339 -15.60 14.45 -6.19
N LEU A 340 -16.91 14.59 -6.03
CA LEU A 340 -17.58 14.64 -4.74
C LEU A 340 -17.42 13.31 -4.00
N ASN A 341 -17.22 12.21 -4.74
CA ASN A 341 -17.08 10.86 -4.22
C ASN A 341 -15.71 10.28 -4.61
N ASP A 342 -14.69 10.51 -3.77
CA ASP A 342 -13.45 9.73 -3.82
C ASP A 342 -13.65 8.32 -3.22
N LEU A 343 -12.68 7.43 -3.43
CA LEU A 343 -12.75 6.06 -2.94
C LEU A 343 -12.76 5.99 -1.40
N THR A 344 -12.22 7.00 -0.75
CA THR A 344 -12.04 7.12 0.69
C THR A 344 -12.95 8.15 1.32
N SER A 345 -14.08 8.48 0.69
CA SER A 345 -15.02 9.50 1.17
C SER A 345 -15.44 9.32 2.63
N ASN A 346 -15.55 8.08 3.11
CA ASN A 346 -15.96 7.75 4.48
C ASN A 346 -14.88 8.05 5.54
N VAL A 347 -13.63 8.24 5.14
CA VAL A 347 -12.46 8.48 6.01
C VAL A 347 -11.59 9.63 5.48
N ARG A 348 -12.18 10.50 4.67
CA ARG A 348 -11.46 11.59 3.98
C ARG A 348 -10.67 12.44 4.95
N ARG A 349 -11.28 12.86 6.03
CA ARG A 349 -10.65 13.73 7.03
C ARG A 349 -9.41 13.08 7.64
N ASP A 350 -9.50 11.82 8.05
CA ASP A 350 -8.36 11.11 8.65
C ASP A 350 -7.18 11.05 7.68
N ILE A 351 -7.44 10.72 6.41
CA ILE A 351 -6.40 10.64 5.38
C ILE A 351 -5.84 12.03 5.06
N THR A 352 -6.69 13.05 4.90
CA THR A 352 -6.22 14.41 4.59
C THR A 352 -5.42 15.03 5.73
N ASP A 353 -5.82 14.79 6.98
CA ASP A 353 -5.11 15.27 8.16
C ASP A 353 -3.70 14.64 8.25
N ILE A 354 -3.58 13.32 8.01
CA ILE A 354 -2.28 12.64 7.97
C ILE A 354 -1.44 13.16 6.80
N ILE A 355 -1.99 13.28 5.60
CA ILE A 355 -1.28 13.83 4.45
C ILE A 355 -0.77 15.25 4.77
N ALA A 356 -1.59 16.11 5.37
CA ALA A 356 -1.21 17.48 5.71
C ALA A 356 -0.07 17.53 6.74
N LEU A 357 -0.09 16.63 7.73
CA LEU A 357 0.91 16.56 8.80
C LEU A 357 2.23 15.90 8.35
N THR A 358 2.19 14.99 7.38
CA THR A 358 3.38 14.30 6.86
C THR A 358 4.28 15.30 6.15
N ALA A 359 5.45 15.61 6.73
CA ALA A 359 6.40 16.57 6.17
C ALA A 359 7.04 16.04 4.87
N ASP A 360 7.47 14.79 4.88
CA ASP A 360 8.06 14.09 3.74
C ASP A 360 7.02 13.21 3.04
N LYS A 361 6.53 13.69 1.90
CA LYS A 361 5.52 12.97 1.10
C LYS A 361 6.08 11.71 0.43
N THR A 362 7.40 11.54 0.33
CA THR A 362 8.02 10.35 -0.26
C THR A 362 7.77 9.09 0.60
N THR A 363 7.34 9.26 1.84
CA THR A 363 6.99 8.17 2.76
C THR A 363 5.58 7.61 2.56
N ILE A 364 4.76 8.27 1.74
CA ILE A 364 3.42 7.81 1.39
C ILE A 364 3.51 6.82 0.23
N SER A 365 2.85 5.68 0.32
CA SER A 365 2.80 4.71 -0.76
C SER A 365 1.41 4.12 -0.95
N LEU A 366 1.14 3.71 -2.19
CA LEU A 366 -0.09 3.03 -2.59
C LEU A 366 0.26 1.71 -3.26
N SER A 367 -0.36 0.63 -2.83
CA SER A 367 -0.17 -0.69 -3.43
C SER A 367 -1.50 -1.40 -3.60
N TYR A 368 -1.62 -2.19 -4.67
CA TYR A 368 -2.79 -3.03 -4.94
C TYR A 368 -2.43 -4.50 -4.77
N TRP A 369 -3.26 -5.24 -4.04
CA TRP A 369 -3.10 -6.66 -3.72
C TRP A 369 -4.26 -7.45 -4.33
N PRO A 370 -4.08 -8.03 -5.53
CA PRO A 370 -5.17 -8.65 -6.29
C PRO A 370 -5.87 -9.80 -5.57
N ASP A 371 -5.13 -10.66 -4.90
CA ASP A 371 -5.68 -11.86 -4.23
C ASP A 371 -6.69 -11.50 -3.14
N GLU A 372 -6.39 -10.43 -2.40
CA GLU A 372 -7.27 -9.91 -1.35
C GLU A 372 -8.25 -8.87 -1.87
N ASN A 373 -8.07 -8.40 -3.13
CA ASN A 373 -8.77 -7.23 -3.70
C ASN A 373 -8.70 -6.00 -2.78
N LEU A 374 -7.52 -5.75 -2.24
CA LEU A 374 -7.25 -4.61 -1.37
C LEU A 374 -6.34 -3.61 -2.08
N THR A 375 -6.63 -2.34 -1.91
CA THR A 375 -5.68 -1.26 -2.16
C THR A 375 -5.28 -0.67 -0.81
N VAL A 376 -3.97 -0.61 -0.55
CA VAL A 376 -3.46 -0.16 0.74
C VAL A 376 -2.67 1.13 0.56
N VAL A 377 -3.09 2.18 1.25
CA VAL A 377 -2.34 3.44 1.40
C VAL A 377 -1.54 3.34 2.69
N ASN A 378 -0.23 3.41 2.59
CA ASN A 378 0.65 3.36 3.75
C ASN A 378 1.30 4.73 4.02
N PHE A 379 1.28 5.13 5.27
CA PHE A 379 1.94 6.30 5.84
C PHE A 379 3.04 5.82 6.78
N SER A 380 4.20 5.49 6.22
CA SER A 380 5.24 4.76 6.96
C SER A 380 5.80 5.55 8.15
N ASN A 381 5.88 6.87 8.08
CA ASN A 381 6.30 7.73 9.19
C ASN A 381 5.30 7.76 10.34
N ASP A 382 4.02 7.61 10.05
CA ASP A 382 2.95 7.63 11.04
C ASP A 382 2.60 6.22 11.54
N LEU A 383 3.28 5.19 11.01
CA LEU A 383 3.06 3.76 11.31
C LEU A 383 1.58 3.37 11.13
N GLN A 384 0.92 3.94 10.13
CA GLN A 384 -0.49 3.71 9.84
C GLN A 384 -0.70 3.41 8.35
N ALA A 385 -1.71 2.58 8.08
CA ALA A 385 -2.19 2.37 6.72
C ALA A 385 -3.72 2.30 6.70
N PHE A 386 -4.30 2.58 5.53
CA PHE A 386 -5.72 2.37 5.27
C PHE A 386 -5.87 1.31 4.18
N ALA A 387 -6.59 0.26 4.50
CA ALA A 387 -6.93 -0.79 3.56
C ALA A 387 -8.31 -0.53 2.97
N ILE A 388 -8.37 -0.41 1.66
CA ILE A 388 -9.55 -0.08 0.87
C ILE A 388 -9.98 -1.36 0.15
N GLU A 389 -11.17 -1.85 0.43
CA GLU A 389 -11.76 -3.02 -0.22
C GLU A 389 -12.28 -2.63 -1.61
N MET A 390 -11.83 -3.36 -2.65
CA MET A 390 -12.12 -3.01 -4.05
C MET A 390 -13.24 -3.83 -4.69
N ARG A 391 -13.83 -4.83 -4.00
CA ARG A 391 -14.88 -5.71 -4.56
C ARG A 391 -16.21 -5.03 -4.70
N ALA A 392 -16.60 -4.24 -3.71
CA ALA A 392 -17.91 -3.60 -3.67
C ALA A 392 -17.85 -2.24 -2.97
N PRO A 393 -18.52 -1.22 -3.53
CA PRO A 393 -18.64 0.06 -2.86
C PRO A 393 -19.42 -0.08 -1.54
N SER A 394 -19.24 0.86 -0.63
CA SER A 394 -20.08 1.02 0.55
C SER A 394 -21.45 1.60 0.17
N VAL A 395 -22.40 1.57 1.08
CA VAL A 395 -23.74 2.14 0.87
C VAL A 395 -23.72 3.66 0.66
N THR A 396 -22.66 4.34 1.05
CA THR A 396 -22.47 5.80 0.86
C THR A 396 -21.83 6.17 -0.46
N GLY A 397 -21.43 5.17 -1.30
CA GLY A 397 -20.83 5.37 -2.62
C GLY A 397 -19.30 5.40 -2.65
N GLY A 398 -18.61 5.54 -1.50
CA GLY A 398 -17.16 5.28 -1.37
C GLY A 398 -16.90 3.77 -1.25
N ASN A 399 -15.64 3.42 -1.05
CA ASN A 399 -15.26 2.03 -0.77
C ASN A 399 -15.30 1.74 0.74
N LYS A 400 -15.29 0.46 1.11
CA LYS A 400 -15.16 0.05 2.51
C LYS A 400 -13.70 0.19 2.90
N VAL A 401 -13.46 0.96 3.96
CA VAL A 401 -12.10 1.27 4.42
C VAL A 401 -11.93 0.78 5.85
N THR A 402 -10.74 0.29 6.16
CA THR A 402 -10.33 -0.07 7.52
C THR A 402 -8.94 0.53 7.80
N ARG A 403 -8.61 0.74 9.05
CA ARG A 403 -7.33 1.31 9.46
C ARG A 403 -6.40 0.22 10.00
N TRP A 404 -5.12 0.28 9.65
CA TRP A 404 -4.08 -0.57 10.20
C TRP A 404 -3.09 0.28 10.99
N THR A 405 -2.70 -0.22 12.14
CA THR A 405 -1.76 0.46 13.06
C THR A 405 -0.49 -0.35 13.21
N ASN A 406 0.59 0.31 13.62
CA ASN A 406 1.92 -0.28 13.76
C ASN A 406 2.40 -0.95 12.46
N THR A 407 2.23 -0.26 11.33
CA THR A 407 2.78 -0.71 10.06
C THR A 407 4.29 -0.51 10.06
N VAL A 408 5.04 -1.61 10.03
CA VAL A 408 6.51 -1.63 10.12
C VAL A 408 7.16 -1.87 8.76
N TRP A 409 6.58 -1.28 7.71
CA TRP A 409 7.08 -1.38 6.35
C TRP A 409 6.89 -0.06 5.60
N GLU A 410 7.77 0.20 4.61
CA GLU A 410 7.72 1.43 3.81
C GLU A 410 7.00 1.23 2.48
N ARG A 411 7.26 0.09 1.84
CA ARG A 411 6.70 -0.24 0.52
C ARG A 411 6.19 -1.66 0.50
N ALA A 412 5.15 -1.87 -0.30
CA ALA A 412 4.61 -3.19 -0.57
C ALA A 412 4.66 -3.46 -2.08
N MET A 413 4.96 -4.69 -2.43
CA MET A 413 5.02 -5.18 -3.80
C MET A 413 4.28 -6.51 -3.89
N TYR A 414 3.33 -6.62 -4.82
CA TYR A 414 2.68 -7.89 -5.13
C TYR A 414 3.44 -8.57 -6.26
N TYR A 415 3.93 -9.77 -6.01
CA TYR A 415 4.72 -10.50 -6.98
C TYR A 415 4.69 -12.01 -6.77
N GLU A 416 4.91 -12.77 -7.86
CA GLU A 416 4.98 -14.23 -7.84
C GLU A 416 6.41 -14.70 -7.55
N ILE A 417 6.58 -15.51 -6.49
CA ILE A 417 7.84 -16.13 -6.12
C ILE A 417 7.59 -17.64 -5.98
N ASP A 418 8.40 -18.45 -6.66
CA ASP A 418 8.29 -19.92 -6.66
C ASP A 418 6.89 -20.43 -7.05
N GLY A 419 6.21 -19.72 -7.95
CA GLY A 419 4.87 -20.07 -8.42
C GLY A 419 3.74 -19.70 -7.47
N GLU A 420 4.02 -18.97 -6.39
CA GLU A 420 3.04 -18.42 -5.46
C GLU A 420 3.03 -16.90 -5.50
N ALA A 421 1.85 -16.34 -5.70
CA ALA A 421 1.67 -14.89 -5.61
C ALA A 421 1.71 -14.44 -4.16
N ARG A 422 2.55 -13.44 -3.85
CA ARG A 422 2.80 -12.97 -2.49
C ARG A 422 2.86 -11.45 -2.43
N VAL A 423 2.51 -10.91 -1.28
CA VAL A 423 2.69 -9.48 -0.96
C VAL A 423 3.95 -9.32 -0.14
N LEU A 424 5.00 -8.82 -0.78
CA LEU A 424 6.29 -8.51 -0.16
C LEU A 424 6.26 -7.11 0.43
N LEU A 425 6.78 -6.97 1.64
CA LEU A 425 6.83 -5.71 2.38
C LEU A 425 8.28 -5.35 2.68
N ALA A 426 8.72 -4.16 2.27
CA ALA A 426 10.02 -3.60 2.62
C ALA A 426 10.02 -3.23 4.11
N SER A 427 10.71 -3.99 4.93
CA SER A 427 10.65 -3.83 6.39
C SER A 427 11.38 -2.59 6.86
N SER A 428 10.71 -1.75 7.64
CA SER A 428 11.31 -0.68 8.43
C SER A 428 11.68 -1.14 9.86
N ALA A 429 11.27 -2.36 10.26
CA ALA A 429 11.69 -2.97 11.52
C ALA A 429 13.13 -3.47 11.40
N SER A 430 13.98 -3.07 12.36
CA SER A 430 15.40 -3.44 12.35
C SER A 430 15.62 -4.95 12.42
N GLY A 431 16.50 -5.42 11.53
CA GLY A 431 16.89 -6.85 11.48
C GLY A 431 16.01 -7.71 10.58
N TYR A 432 14.89 -7.20 10.10
CA TYR A 432 13.99 -7.90 9.18
C TYR A 432 14.10 -7.27 7.79
N GLY A 433 14.67 -7.97 6.83
CA GLY A 433 14.84 -7.46 5.48
C GLY A 433 13.50 -7.29 4.75
N MET A 434 12.78 -8.38 4.59
CA MET A 434 11.44 -8.40 3.99
C MET A 434 10.45 -9.15 4.88
N LEU A 435 9.21 -8.67 4.88
CA LEU A 435 8.07 -9.32 5.52
C LEU A 435 7.05 -9.73 4.45
N LEU A 436 6.15 -10.64 4.80
CA LEU A 436 4.99 -11.03 3.99
C LEU A 436 3.69 -10.66 4.67
N TYR A 437 2.67 -10.42 3.87
CA TYR A 437 1.28 -10.34 4.32
C TYR A 437 0.60 -11.71 4.11
N GLU A 438 0.76 -12.60 5.07
CA GLU A 438 0.20 -13.96 5.00
C GLU A 438 -0.21 -14.47 6.38
N ASP A 439 -0.92 -15.60 6.42
CA ASP A 439 -1.28 -16.25 7.67
C ASP A 439 -0.04 -16.84 8.35
N GLY A 440 0.13 -16.61 9.66
CA GLY A 440 1.29 -17.07 10.41
C GLY A 440 1.51 -16.27 11.69
N LEU A 441 2.69 -16.38 12.25
CA LEU A 441 3.11 -15.58 13.40
C LEU A 441 3.59 -14.20 12.95
N ASN A 442 3.33 -13.19 13.77
CA ASN A 442 3.85 -11.86 13.51
C ASN A 442 5.39 -11.84 13.63
N TYR A 443 6.06 -10.95 12.87
CA TYR A 443 7.52 -10.90 12.69
C TYR A 443 8.33 -10.94 13.98
N ASN A 444 7.85 -10.37 15.06
CA ASN A 444 8.50 -10.37 16.39
C ASN A 444 7.85 -11.36 17.36
N ASN A 445 6.97 -12.23 16.88
CA ASN A 445 6.15 -13.14 17.69
C ASN A 445 5.27 -12.41 18.73
N GLU A 446 5.04 -11.11 18.58
CA GLU A 446 4.14 -10.32 19.43
C GLU A 446 2.75 -10.21 18.82
N PRO A 447 1.68 -10.32 19.63
CA PRO A 447 0.34 -10.14 19.15
C PRO A 447 0.08 -8.69 18.73
N PHE A 448 -0.83 -8.50 17.76
CA PHE A 448 -1.42 -7.20 17.48
C PHE A 448 -2.92 -7.21 17.80
N GLU A 449 -3.47 -6.06 18.16
CA GLU A 449 -4.89 -5.96 18.53
C GLU A 449 -5.77 -5.74 17.28
N PHE A 450 -6.74 -6.61 17.05
CA PHE A 450 -7.89 -6.36 16.19
C PHE A 450 -8.99 -5.69 17.01
N LYS A 451 -9.48 -4.52 16.59
CA LYS A 451 -10.47 -3.74 17.32
C LYS A 451 -11.59 -3.26 16.40
N TYR A 452 -12.82 -3.50 16.83
CA TYR A 452 -14.04 -3.04 16.18
C TYR A 452 -14.92 -2.31 17.19
N GLU A 453 -15.41 -1.12 16.83
CA GLU A 453 -16.44 -0.41 17.57
C GLU A 453 -17.53 0.06 16.59
N SER A 454 -18.76 -0.33 16.84
CA SER A 454 -19.90 0.05 16.00
C SER A 454 -20.18 1.56 16.09
N ASN A 455 -20.96 2.06 15.15
CA ASN A 455 -21.64 3.34 15.32
C ASN A 455 -22.65 3.29 16.50
N SER A 456 -23.27 4.43 16.79
CA SER A 456 -24.22 4.57 17.89
C SER A 456 -25.64 4.18 17.46
N PHE A 457 -26.13 3.04 17.93
CA PHE A 457 -27.47 2.52 17.62
C PHE A 457 -28.56 3.27 18.39
N THR A 458 -29.43 3.98 17.69
CA THR A 458 -30.59 4.67 18.26
C THR A 458 -31.89 3.85 18.22
N PHE A 459 -31.90 2.72 17.47
CA PHE A 459 -33.09 1.88 17.23
C PHE A 459 -34.27 2.65 16.64
N GLY A 460 -34.01 3.72 15.88
CA GLY A 460 -35.03 4.59 15.30
C GLY A 460 -35.79 5.47 16.32
N GLN A 461 -35.36 5.48 17.57
CA GLN A 461 -36.00 6.21 18.67
C GLN A 461 -34.97 6.99 19.51
N PRO A 462 -34.37 8.06 18.98
CA PRO A 462 -33.25 8.75 19.64
C PRO A 462 -33.61 9.33 21.03
N ALA A 463 -34.85 9.73 21.25
CA ALA A 463 -35.29 10.34 22.50
C ALA A 463 -35.57 9.33 23.63
N ASN A 464 -35.57 8.04 23.36
CA ASN A 464 -35.93 7.02 24.36
C ASN A 464 -34.68 6.36 24.93
N TYR A 465 -34.70 5.97 26.21
CA TYR A 465 -33.66 5.15 26.83
C TYR A 465 -33.68 3.71 26.29
N LYS A 466 -32.50 3.17 26.02
CA LYS A 466 -32.24 1.78 25.59
C LYS A 466 -31.67 1.01 26.77
N PHE A 467 -32.22 -0.15 27.04
CA PHE A 467 -31.76 -1.10 28.05
C PHE A 467 -31.28 -2.35 27.30
N VAL A 468 -29.98 -2.46 27.04
CA VAL A 468 -29.43 -3.65 26.39
C VAL A 468 -29.57 -4.85 27.30
N LYS A 469 -30.16 -5.92 26.82
CA LYS A 469 -30.35 -7.18 27.56
C LYS A 469 -29.29 -8.19 27.20
N GLN A 470 -29.02 -8.32 25.89
CA GLN A 470 -28.17 -9.37 25.36
C GLN A 470 -27.50 -8.89 24.09
N ILE A 471 -26.24 -9.30 23.95
CA ILE A 471 -25.47 -9.13 22.72
C ILE A 471 -24.97 -10.51 22.34
N ASP A 472 -25.25 -10.92 21.12
CA ASP A 472 -24.73 -12.16 20.56
C ASP A 472 -23.70 -11.81 19.48
N PHE A 473 -22.49 -12.39 19.56
CA PHE A 473 -21.44 -12.31 18.56
C PHE A 473 -21.28 -13.67 17.90
N THR A 474 -21.45 -13.74 16.58
CA THR A 474 -21.08 -14.91 15.81
C THR A 474 -19.68 -14.68 15.26
N VAL A 475 -18.72 -15.45 15.76
CA VAL A 475 -17.29 -15.31 15.47
C VAL A 475 -16.82 -16.51 14.64
N VAL A 476 -16.02 -16.21 13.63
CA VAL A 476 -15.29 -17.18 12.82
C VAL A 476 -13.82 -17.08 13.17
N SER A 477 -13.21 -18.16 13.64
CA SER A 477 -11.81 -18.17 14.07
C SER A 477 -11.06 -19.40 13.57
N THR A 478 -9.74 -19.31 13.50
CA THR A 478 -8.85 -20.43 13.24
C THR A 478 -8.57 -21.23 14.51
N LEU A 479 -7.76 -22.28 14.42
CA LEU A 479 -7.58 -23.35 15.40
C LEU A 479 -6.90 -22.98 16.72
N THR A 480 -6.41 -21.78 16.91
CA THR A 480 -5.74 -21.39 18.17
C THR A 480 -6.73 -20.75 19.14
N ASP A 481 -6.62 -21.08 20.41
CA ASP A 481 -7.38 -20.41 21.46
C ASP A 481 -7.01 -18.94 21.51
N ALA A 482 -8.02 -18.06 21.60
CA ALA A 482 -7.82 -16.63 21.70
C ALA A 482 -8.71 -16.04 22.81
N GLN A 483 -8.20 -14.99 23.45
CA GLN A 483 -8.99 -14.17 24.35
C GLN A 483 -9.58 -12.98 23.58
N ALA A 484 -10.89 -12.85 23.56
CA ALA A 484 -11.56 -11.68 23.03
C ALA A 484 -12.30 -10.94 24.13
N TYR A 485 -12.60 -9.68 23.90
CA TYR A 485 -13.36 -8.83 24.80
C TYR A 485 -14.56 -8.24 24.06
N ALA A 486 -15.74 -8.57 24.50
CA ALA A 486 -16.95 -7.88 24.10
C ALA A 486 -17.12 -6.61 24.93
N GLY A 487 -17.31 -5.48 24.27
CA GLY A 487 -17.58 -4.19 24.88
C GLY A 487 -19.01 -3.74 24.58
N TRP A 488 -19.61 -2.99 25.48
CA TRP A 488 -20.82 -2.23 25.20
C TRP A 488 -20.87 -0.98 26.07
N GLY A 489 -21.64 -0.01 25.62
CA GLY A 489 -21.79 1.22 26.37
C GLY A 489 -22.86 2.10 25.77
N TYR A 490 -22.95 3.30 26.28
CA TYR A 490 -24.03 4.23 25.99
C TYR A 490 -23.48 5.62 25.66
N SER A 491 -24.25 6.37 24.87
CA SER A 491 -23.93 7.77 24.54
C SER A 491 -22.51 7.96 23.97
N GLY A 492 -22.12 7.03 23.07
CA GLY A 492 -20.85 7.12 22.32
C GLY A 492 -19.60 6.66 23.08
N ARG A 493 -19.74 6.01 24.23
CA ARG A 493 -18.63 5.52 25.04
C ARG A 493 -18.84 4.05 25.45
N LEU A 494 -17.78 3.24 25.40
CA LEU A 494 -17.78 1.88 25.95
C LEU A 494 -17.59 1.94 27.47
N ASP A 495 -18.61 1.54 28.22
CA ASP A 495 -18.63 1.58 29.69
C ASP A 495 -18.36 0.21 30.31
N TYR A 496 -18.65 -0.85 29.59
CA TYR A 496 -18.62 -2.23 30.10
C TYR A 496 -17.84 -3.12 29.18
N THR A 497 -17.11 -4.08 29.73
CA THR A 497 -16.39 -5.12 29.00
C THR A 497 -16.61 -6.49 29.63
N LYS A 498 -16.58 -7.54 28.81
CA LYS A 498 -16.62 -8.93 29.23
C LYS A 498 -15.65 -9.75 28.42
N ALA A 499 -14.77 -10.50 29.08
CA ALA A 499 -13.89 -11.46 28.43
C ALA A 499 -14.71 -12.63 27.85
N LEU A 500 -14.32 -13.04 26.64
CA LEU A 500 -14.83 -14.18 25.91
C LEU A 500 -13.65 -15.09 25.60
N THR A 501 -13.73 -16.36 25.99
CA THR A 501 -12.73 -17.34 25.57
C THR A 501 -13.18 -17.94 24.25
N ILE A 502 -12.45 -17.65 23.18
CA ILE A 502 -12.63 -18.26 21.87
C ILE A 502 -11.80 -19.53 21.88
N THR A 503 -12.46 -20.68 22.01
CA THR A 503 -11.78 -21.98 22.01
C THR A 503 -11.68 -22.51 20.60
N ALA A 504 -10.48 -22.91 20.23
CA ALA A 504 -10.23 -23.65 19.01
C ALA A 504 -10.85 -25.06 19.14
N GLN A 505 -11.34 -25.58 18.03
CA GLN A 505 -11.73 -26.96 17.91
C GLN A 505 -10.85 -27.60 16.87
N ALA A 506 -10.01 -28.55 17.30
CA ALA A 506 -9.17 -29.29 16.36
C ALA A 506 -10.05 -30.01 15.36
N PRO A 507 -9.81 -29.90 14.03
CA PRO A 507 -10.55 -30.69 13.05
C PRO A 507 -10.21 -32.15 13.26
N ALA A 508 -11.23 -32.98 13.25
CA ALA A 508 -11.04 -34.43 13.22
C ALA A 508 -10.42 -34.81 11.88
N LEU A 509 -9.19 -35.28 11.90
CA LEU A 509 -8.51 -35.77 10.71
C LEU A 509 -9.02 -37.19 10.34
N TYR A 510 -9.35 -37.42 9.08
CA TYR A 510 -9.75 -38.70 8.57
C TYR A 510 -8.63 -39.73 8.87
N ASN A 511 -8.98 -40.88 9.44
CA ASN A 511 -8.10 -41.95 9.95
C ASN A 511 -7.27 -41.62 11.21
N VAL A 512 -7.44 -40.49 11.85
CA VAL A 512 -6.77 -40.14 13.11
C VAL A 512 -7.80 -39.88 14.23
N ALA A 513 -8.96 -39.37 13.88
CA ALA A 513 -10.04 -39.08 14.81
C ALA A 513 -10.82 -40.37 15.21
N TYR A 514 -11.16 -40.51 16.49
CA TYR A 514 -11.97 -41.63 17.00
C TYR A 514 -13.44 -41.25 16.97
N PHE A 515 -14.24 -42.15 16.42
CA PHE A 515 -15.69 -42.04 16.44
C PHE A 515 -16.21 -42.15 17.89
N ASN A 516 -17.02 -41.19 18.34
CA ASN A 516 -17.54 -41.07 19.72
C ASN A 516 -16.55 -40.54 20.79
N GLN A 517 -15.45 -39.92 20.40
CA GLN A 517 -14.71 -39.02 21.29
C GLN A 517 -15.01 -37.59 20.87
N ASP A 518 -14.57 -36.61 21.65
CA ASP A 518 -14.85 -35.16 21.41
C ASP A 518 -14.33 -34.60 20.08
N ASP A 519 -14.06 -35.48 19.11
CA ASP A 519 -13.62 -35.15 17.76
C ASP A 519 -14.84 -34.88 16.87
N GLU A 520 -15.01 -33.64 16.43
CA GLU A 520 -16.04 -33.26 15.46
C GLU A 520 -15.46 -33.23 14.05
N TYR A 521 -16.07 -33.98 13.10
CA TYR A 521 -15.75 -33.88 11.68
C TYR A 521 -16.24 -32.53 11.15
N GLY A 522 -15.33 -31.59 10.96
CA GLY A 522 -15.62 -30.25 10.45
C GLY A 522 -15.00 -29.98 9.07
N PRO A 523 -15.57 -29.10 8.27
CA PRO A 523 -15.11 -28.80 6.91
C PRO A 523 -13.90 -27.84 6.87
N GLY A 524 -12.88 -28.02 7.71
CA GLY A 524 -11.66 -27.22 7.64
C GLY A 524 -11.21 -26.58 8.95
N LEU A 525 -10.17 -25.76 8.84
CA LEU A 525 -9.44 -25.15 9.95
C LEU A 525 -10.17 -24.00 10.67
N THR A 526 -11.39 -23.63 10.25
CA THR A 526 -12.14 -22.51 10.82
C THR A 526 -13.40 -22.97 11.54
N THR A 527 -13.64 -22.42 12.74
CA THR A 527 -14.84 -22.67 13.54
C THR A 527 -15.75 -21.45 13.53
N ILE A 528 -17.06 -21.70 13.50
CA ILE A 528 -18.09 -20.64 13.63
C ILE A 528 -18.79 -20.87 14.95
N ARG A 529 -18.71 -19.90 15.86
CA ARG A 529 -19.35 -19.96 17.18
C ARG A 529 -20.12 -18.72 17.52
N ARG A 530 -21.21 -18.91 18.26
CA ARG A 530 -22.01 -17.80 18.81
C ARG A 530 -21.69 -17.61 20.29
N TYR A 531 -21.24 -16.42 20.64
CA TYR A 531 -20.94 -16.00 22.01
C TYR A 531 -22.01 -15.05 22.51
N ARG A 532 -22.62 -15.39 23.63
CA ARG A 532 -23.68 -14.61 24.24
C ARG A 532 -23.16 -13.81 25.41
N VAL A 533 -23.47 -12.52 25.42
CA VAL A 533 -23.15 -11.59 26.49
C VAL A 533 -24.43 -11.01 27.06
N ASN A 534 -24.70 -11.24 28.35
CA ASN A 534 -25.75 -10.55 29.07
C ASN A 534 -25.25 -9.15 29.42
N ALA A 535 -25.89 -8.14 28.87
CA ALA A 535 -25.51 -6.74 29.05
C ALA A 535 -26.32 -6.09 30.19
N LYS A 536 -25.81 -4.97 30.68
CA LYS A 536 -26.43 -4.14 31.72
C LYS A 536 -26.26 -2.66 31.37
N GLY A 537 -27.00 -1.81 32.05
CA GLY A 537 -26.97 -0.35 31.88
C GLY A 537 -28.07 0.16 30.96
N SER A 538 -28.11 1.46 30.77
CA SER A 538 -29.06 2.15 29.88
C SER A 538 -28.53 3.48 29.41
N GLY A 539 -28.99 3.96 28.27
CA GLY A 539 -28.65 5.25 27.69
C GLY A 539 -29.47 5.57 26.45
N GLU A 540 -29.22 6.71 25.85
CA GLU A 540 -29.97 7.21 24.69
C GLU A 540 -29.54 6.53 23.37
N SER A 541 -28.28 6.10 23.27
CA SER A 541 -27.76 5.30 22.18
C SER A 541 -26.86 4.19 22.70
N VAL A 542 -26.65 3.17 21.91
CA VAL A 542 -25.85 1.98 22.28
C VAL A 542 -24.69 1.85 21.32
N ILE A 543 -23.49 1.66 21.84
CA ILE A 543 -22.29 1.31 21.08
C ILE A 543 -21.82 -0.08 21.47
N ILE A 544 -21.36 -0.86 20.51
CA ILE A 544 -20.88 -2.23 20.70
C ILE A 544 -19.42 -2.30 20.25
N GLY A 545 -18.57 -2.89 21.09
CA GLY A 545 -17.16 -3.13 20.79
C GLY A 545 -16.82 -4.61 20.80
N PHE A 546 -15.81 -4.94 20.01
CA PHE A 546 -15.18 -6.25 20.03
C PHE A 546 -13.67 -6.05 19.80
N ARG A 547 -12.85 -6.71 20.60
CA ARG A 547 -11.40 -6.70 20.42
C ARG A 547 -10.80 -8.04 20.78
N THR A 548 -9.72 -8.40 20.10
CA THR A 548 -8.94 -9.61 20.37
C THR A 548 -7.49 -9.39 19.93
N GLU A 549 -6.59 -10.08 20.63
CA GLU A 549 -5.20 -10.16 20.23
C GLU A 549 -5.01 -11.26 19.19
N VAL A 550 -4.25 -10.98 18.14
CA VAL A 550 -4.02 -11.84 16.99
C VAL A 550 -2.52 -12.12 16.86
N ASN A 551 -2.16 -13.41 16.91
CA ASN A 551 -0.81 -13.88 16.60
C ASN A 551 -0.90 -15.38 16.25
N GLY A 552 -0.71 -15.73 14.99
CA GLY A 552 -0.86 -17.11 14.50
C GLY A 552 -2.30 -17.62 14.43
N ASN A 553 -3.27 -16.75 14.63
CA ASN A 553 -4.70 -17.03 14.51
C ASN A 553 -5.41 -15.92 13.73
N THR A 554 -6.58 -16.21 13.19
CA THR A 554 -7.45 -15.20 12.57
C THR A 554 -8.79 -15.18 13.28
N CYS A 555 -9.42 -14.02 13.34
CA CYS A 555 -10.72 -13.82 13.97
C CYS A 555 -11.56 -12.88 13.12
N SER A 556 -12.79 -13.30 12.80
CA SER A 556 -13.72 -12.48 12.02
C SER A 556 -15.09 -12.48 12.67
N LEU A 557 -15.78 -11.35 12.61
CA LEU A 557 -17.17 -11.19 13.02
C LEU A 557 -18.09 -11.48 11.82
N GLN A 558 -18.90 -12.54 11.93
CA GLN A 558 -19.93 -12.90 10.98
C GLN A 558 -21.23 -12.12 11.24
N GLU A 559 -21.59 -11.96 12.52
CA GLU A 559 -22.84 -11.34 12.94
C GLU A 559 -22.72 -10.72 14.34
N ILE A 560 -23.34 -9.57 14.52
CA ILE A 560 -23.59 -8.94 15.82
C ILE A 560 -25.10 -8.73 15.95
N ASN A 561 -25.70 -9.29 16.97
CA ASN A 561 -27.14 -9.14 17.27
C ASN A 561 -27.32 -8.49 18.65
N VAL A 562 -27.98 -7.35 18.69
CA VAL A 562 -28.21 -6.57 19.92
C VAL A 562 -29.66 -6.56 20.26
N GLN A 563 -30.03 -7.14 21.42
CA GLN A 563 -31.38 -7.16 21.94
C GLN A 563 -31.57 -6.09 23.02
N THR A 564 -32.53 -5.23 22.80
CA THR A 564 -32.78 -4.04 23.64
C THR A 564 -34.25 -3.90 24.01
N LEU A 565 -34.49 -3.41 25.20
CA LEU A 565 -35.80 -2.88 25.60
C LEU A 565 -35.77 -1.36 25.47
N ILE A 566 -36.77 -0.80 24.80
CA ILE A 566 -36.98 0.64 24.70
C ILE A 566 -37.79 1.13 25.89
N GLY A 567 -37.22 2.09 26.63
CA GLY A 567 -37.83 2.76 27.74
C GLY A 567 -38.74 3.93 27.32
N ARG A 568 -39.28 4.63 28.29
CA ARG A 568 -40.09 5.85 28.06
C ARG A 568 -39.16 7.03 27.77
N ILE A 569 -39.72 8.05 27.11
CA ILE A 569 -39.15 9.40 27.04
C ILE A 569 -39.15 9.94 28.48
N ILE A 570 -38.05 10.53 28.90
CA ILE A 570 -37.94 11.24 30.20
C ILE A 570 -38.36 12.68 30.00
#